data_aeab00ef075e2deddb8ac18f3e926850
#
_entry.id   aeab00ef075e2deddb8ac18f3e926850
#
_cell.length_a   1.000
_cell.length_b   1.000
_cell.length_c   1.000
_cell.angle_alpha   90.00
_cell.angle_beta   90.00
_cell.angle_gamma   90.00
#
_symmetry.space_group_name_H-M   'P 1'
#
loop_
_entity.id
_entity.type
_entity.pdbx_description
1 polymer ?
#
loop_
_entity_poly.entity_id
_entity_poly.type
_entity_poly.pdbx_seq_one_letter_code
_entity_poly.pdbx_strand_id
1 'polypeptide(L)'
;MSGVEATPVALVDASNVRRSTWPNIAAEELAALCSTWAGAERVHAVLVFDGTAPEAVAGETVELVSTGNESADDWIARKAARLRRAGTPFWLVTSDRELRERAGEGAARTIGGGTLARTLLGLR
;
A
#
# COMPACT_ATOMS: atom_id res chain seq x y z
N MET A 1 5.41 28.49 10.62
CA MET A 1 5.13 27.86 10.04
C MET A 1 5.55 26.88 9.73
N SER A 2 5.34 26.17 9.79
CA SER A 2 5.96 25.16 9.44
C SER A 2 5.80 24.83 8.08
N GLY A 3 6.55 24.79 7.28
CA GLY A 3 6.46 24.26 5.96
C GLY A 3 6.56 22.76 5.87
N VAL A 4 6.34 22.08 6.97
CA VAL A 4 6.44 20.63 6.96
C VAL A 4 5.11 20.02 6.53
N GLU A 5 5.10 19.42 5.34
CA GLU A 5 3.93 18.67 4.89
C GLU A 5 3.92 17.29 5.51
N ALA A 6 2.74 16.80 5.83
CA ALA A 6 2.61 15.44 6.33
C ALA A 6 3.03 14.46 5.25
N THR A 7 3.81 13.45 5.62
CA THR A 7 4.19 12.37 4.72
C THR A 7 2.94 11.58 4.34
N PRO A 8 2.63 11.44 3.04
CA PRO A 8 1.48 10.64 2.63
C PRO A 8 1.65 9.18 3.03
N VAL A 9 0.54 8.53 3.32
CA VAL A 9 0.48 7.10 3.60
C VAL A 9 -0.01 6.39 2.35
N ALA A 10 0.75 5.44 1.82
CA ALA A 10 0.32 4.64 0.68
C ALA A 10 -0.26 3.33 1.20
N LEU A 11 -1.57 3.15 1.06
CA LEU A 11 -2.26 1.91 1.44
C LEU A 11 -2.17 0.94 0.26
N VAL A 12 -1.38 -0.11 0.41
CA VAL A 12 -1.09 -1.06 -0.67
C VAL A 12 -1.81 -2.37 -0.42
N ASP A 13 -2.70 -2.73 -1.35
CA ASP A 13 -3.35 -4.04 -1.38
C ASP A 13 -2.32 -5.05 -1.88
N ALA A 14 -1.59 -5.67 -0.96
CA ALA A 14 -0.45 -6.51 -1.29
C ALA A 14 -0.80 -7.67 -2.20
N SER A 15 -1.91 -8.36 -1.95
CA SER A 15 -2.34 -9.50 -2.78
C SER A 15 -2.63 -9.07 -4.21
N ASN A 16 -3.28 -7.92 -4.38
CA ASN A 16 -3.61 -7.39 -5.70
C ASN A 16 -2.34 -7.08 -6.50
N VAL A 17 -1.37 -6.42 -5.86
CA VAL A 17 -0.10 -6.09 -6.54
C VAL A 17 0.65 -7.36 -6.91
N ARG A 18 0.77 -8.32 -5.99
CA ARG A 18 1.49 -9.57 -6.25
C ARG A 18 0.90 -10.36 -7.41
N ARG A 19 -0.43 -10.44 -7.48
CA ARG A 19 -1.12 -11.21 -8.53
C ARG A 19 -1.20 -10.49 -9.87
N SER A 20 -0.77 -9.23 -9.92
CA SER A 20 -0.82 -8.45 -11.15
C SER A 20 0.20 -8.89 -12.20
N THR A 21 1.16 -9.73 -11.81
CA THR A 21 2.18 -10.26 -12.71
C THR A 21 2.26 -11.77 -12.56
N TRP A 22 2.80 -12.43 -13.58
CA TRP A 22 3.04 -13.87 -13.53
C TRP A 22 4.51 -14.15 -13.84
N PRO A 23 5.23 -14.92 -13.01
CA PRO A 23 4.75 -15.44 -11.73
C PRO A 23 4.52 -14.31 -10.72
N ASN A 24 3.73 -14.61 -9.67
CA ASN A 24 3.41 -13.63 -8.64
C ASN A 24 4.70 -13.15 -7.95
N ILE A 25 4.73 -11.88 -7.59
CA ILE A 25 5.83 -11.34 -6.80
C ILE A 25 5.81 -11.99 -5.42
N ALA A 26 6.94 -12.53 -4.97
CA ALA A 26 7.03 -13.11 -3.63
C ALA A 26 6.78 -12.03 -2.58
N ALA A 27 6.13 -12.40 -1.48
CA ALA A 27 5.75 -11.42 -0.45
C ALA A 27 6.95 -10.67 0.12
N GLU A 28 8.06 -11.38 0.37
CA GLU A 28 9.29 -10.78 0.88
C GLU A 28 9.92 -9.83 -0.13
N GLU A 29 9.88 -10.19 -1.40
CA GLU A 29 10.38 -9.34 -2.46
C GLU A 29 9.52 -8.08 -2.60
N LEU A 30 8.21 -8.22 -2.49
CA LEU A 30 7.30 -7.08 -2.52
C LEU A 30 7.67 -6.07 -1.41
N ALA A 31 7.90 -6.58 -0.20
CA ALA A 31 8.28 -5.73 0.92
C ALA A 31 9.58 -4.98 0.64
N ALA A 32 10.59 -5.67 0.13
CA ALA A 32 11.90 -5.07 -0.18
C ALA A 32 11.79 -4.01 -1.29
N LEU A 33 11.10 -4.33 -2.37
CA LEU A 33 10.93 -3.40 -3.49
C LEU A 33 10.09 -2.18 -3.08
N CYS A 34 9.05 -2.39 -2.27
CA CYS A 34 8.23 -1.28 -1.76
C CYS A 34 9.04 -0.36 -0.84
N SER A 35 9.98 -0.89 -0.08
CA SER A 35 10.84 -0.06 0.76
C SER A 35 11.63 0.93 -0.10
N THR A 36 12.20 0.47 -1.20
CA THR A 36 12.94 1.33 -2.13
C THR A 36 11.99 2.35 -2.79
N TRP A 37 10.84 1.88 -3.27
CA TRP A 37 9.86 2.73 -3.92
C TRP A 37 9.33 3.81 -2.98
N ALA A 38 8.95 3.43 -1.76
CA ALA A 38 8.40 4.38 -0.79
C ALA A 38 9.42 5.45 -0.41
N GLY A 39 10.68 5.08 -0.29
CA GLY A 39 11.74 6.05 -0.03
C GLY A 39 11.90 7.04 -1.17
N ALA A 40 11.86 6.56 -2.41
CA ALA A 40 11.98 7.42 -3.60
C ALA A 40 10.78 8.35 -3.74
N GLU A 41 9.58 7.85 -3.44
CA GLU A 41 8.34 8.64 -3.55
C GLU A 41 8.07 9.50 -2.32
N ARG A 42 8.85 9.33 -1.26
CA ARG A 42 8.68 10.03 0.00
C ARG A 42 7.30 9.79 0.62
N VAL A 43 6.91 8.53 0.66
CA VAL A 43 5.66 8.10 1.29
C VAL A 43 5.97 7.02 2.32
N HIS A 44 5.02 6.81 3.24
CA HIS A 44 5.06 5.69 4.16
C HIS A 44 4.14 4.61 3.59
N ALA A 45 4.69 3.50 3.14
CA ALA A 45 3.89 2.43 2.55
C ALA A 45 3.40 1.46 3.62
N VAL A 46 2.10 1.20 3.60
CA VAL A 46 1.47 0.21 4.48
C VAL A 46 1.01 -0.93 3.57
N LEU A 47 1.73 -2.06 3.63
CA LEU A 47 1.40 -3.23 2.83
C LEU A 47 0.46 -4.12 3.61
N VAL A 48 -0.75 -4.27 3.11
CA VAL A 48 -1.81 -4.99 3.80
C VAL A 48 -1.97 -6.38 3.18
N PHE A 49 -1.66 -7.42 3.96
CA PHE A 49 -1.73 -8.81 3.53
C PHE A 49 -2.96 -9.47 4.14
N ASP A 50 -3.75 -10.14 3.29
CA ASP A 50 -4.83 -10.99 3.79
C ASP A 50 -4.22 -12.09 4.66
N GLY A 51 -4.71 -12.24 5.87
CA GLY A 51 -4.21 -13.26 6.79
C GLY A 51 -2.88 -12.87 7.39
N THR A 52 -1.79 -13.49 6.93
CA THR A 52 -0.46 -13.35 7.54
C THR A 52 0.53 -12.67 6.61
N ALA A 53 1.17 -11.61 7.09
CA ALA A 53 2.26 -10.95 6.39
C ALA A 53 3.56 -11.75 6.56
N PRO A 54 4.52 -11.60 5.63
CA PRO A 54 5.81 -12.26 5.78
C PRO A 54 6.60 -11.68 6.95
N GLU A 55 7.53 -12.48 7.48
CA GLU A 55 8.46 -12.02 8.50
C GLU A 55 9.61 -11.30 7.81
N ALA A 56 9.34 -10.18 7.20
CA ALA A 56 10.35 -9.39 6.54
C ALA A 56 10.72 -8.21 7.43
N VAL A 57 11.98 -7.78 7.36
CA VAL A 57 12.39 -6.58 8.07
C VAL A 57 11.79 -5.38 7.34
N ALA A 58 10.83 -4.73 7.97
CA ALA A 58 10.27 -3.50 7.44
C ALA A 58 11.23 -2.35 7.77
N GLY A 59 11.51 -1.53 6.77
CA GLY A 59 12.28 -0.32 6.99
C GLY A 59 11.40 0.79 7.56
N GLU A 60 11.98 1.97 7.74
CA GLU A 60 11.25 3.12 8.24
C GLU A 60 10.13 3.57 7.31
N THR A 61 10.23 3.23 6.03
CA THR A 61 9.26 3.66 5.02
C THR A 61 8.18 2.62 4.74
N VAL A 62 8.26 1.44 5.36
CA VAL A 62 7.31 0.35 5.09
C VAL A 62 6.84 -0.30 6.38
N GLU A 63 5.53 -0.47 6.48
CA GLU A 63 4.89 -1.22 7.53
C GLU A 63 4.17 -2.40 6.89
N LEU A 64 4.29 -3.60 7.49
CA LEU A 64 3.60 -4.80 7.02
C LEU A 64 2.45 -5.09 7.97
N VAL A 65 1.25 -5.29 7.41
CA VAL A 65 0.05 -5.56 8.21
C VAL A 65 -0.48 -6.94 7.89
N SER A 66 -0.68 -7.74 8.94
CA SER A 66 -1.39 -9.02 8.87
C SER A 66 -2.81 -8.76 9.32
N THR A 67 -3.80 -9.06 8.48
CA THR A 67 -5.20 -8.77 8.82
C THR A 67 -5.87 -9.89 9.63
N GLY A 68 -5.25 -11.06 9.71
CA GLY A 68 -5.82 -12.18 10.45
C GLY A 68 -7.10 -12.67 9.78
N ASN A 69 -8.21 -12.63 10.51
CA ASN A 69 -9.50 -13.08 9.99
C ASN A 69 -10.25 -12.02 9.20
N GLU A 70 -9.77 -10.79 9.21
CA GLU A 70 -10.37 -9.70 8.45
C GLU A 70 -9.81 -9.69 7.03
N SER A 71 -10.59 -9.24 6.04
CA SER A 71 -10.06 -9.08 4.70
C SER A 71 -9.17 -7.84 4.62
N ALA A 72 -8.23 -7.84 3.68
CA ALA A 72 -7.41 -6.66 3.42
C ALA A 72 -8.31 -5.49 3.00
N ASP A 73 -9.36 -5.75 2.20
CA ASP A 73 -10.28 -4.72 1.75
C ASP A 73 -10.96 -4.00 2.91
N ASP A 74 -11.45 -4.75 3.89
CA ASP A 74 -12.12 -4.16 5.05
C ASP A 74 -11.13 -3.34 5.88
N TRP A 75 -9.94 -3.86 6.08
CA TRP A 75 -8.89 -3.16 6.83
C TRP A 75 -8.51 -1.85 6.13
N ILE A 76 -8.27 -1.91 4.81
CA ILE A 76 -7.88 -0.73 4.03
C ILE A 76 -8.99 0.32 4.03
N ALA A 77 -10.25 -0.10 3.84
CA ALA A 77 -11.37 0.84 3.83
C ALA A 77 -11.50 1.57 5.17
N ARG A 78 -11.33 0.84 6.27
CA ARG A 78 -11.39 1.43 7.61
C ARG A 78 -10.22 2.39 7.85
N LYS A 79 -9.03 2.01 7.44
CA LYS A 79 -7.84 2.85 7.59
C LYS A 79 -7.93 4.12 6.74
N ALA A 80 -8.40 3.99 5.50
CA ALA A 80 -8.59 5.14 4.61
C ALA A 80 -9.57 6.15 5.22
N ALA A 81 -10.67 5.67 5.78
CA ALA A 81 -11.64 6.54 6.45
C ALA A 81 -11.02 7.27 7.63
N ARG A 82 -10.17 6.57 8.40
CA ARG A 82 -9.49 7.18 9.54
C ARG A 82 -8.51 8.25 9.09
N LEU A 83 -7.72 7.98 8.05
CA LEU A 83 -6.76 8.95 7.51
C LEU A 83 -7.48 10.19 6.97
N ARG A 84 -8.59 9.97 6.27
CA ARG A 84 -9.39 11.07 5.73
C ARG A 84 -9.92 11.96 6.85
N ARG A 85 -10.46 11.36 7.92
CA ARG A 85 -10.95 12.14 9.07
C ARG A 85 -9.85 12.89 9.79
N ALA A 86 -8.64 12.34 9.81
CA ALA A 86 -7.49 12.98 10.44
C ALA A 86 -6.85 14.06 9.56
N GLY A 87 -7.28 14.17 8.30
CA GLY A 87 -6.65 15.11 7.37
C GLY A 87 -5.27 14.67 6.89
N THR A 88 -4.92 13.39 7.08
CA THR A 88 -3.64 12.85 6.64
C THR A 88 -3.74 12.47 5.16
N PRO A 89 -2.86 13.00 4.28
CA PRO A 89 -2.91 12.61 2.87
C PRO A 89 -2.59 11.13 2.70
N PHE A 90 -3.31 10.46 1.81
CA PHE A 90 -3.05 9.05 1.56
C PHE A 90 -3.22 8.72 0.08
N TRP A 91 -2.54 7.64 -0.33
CA TRP A 91 -2.66 7.05 -1.66
C TRP A 91 -3.28 5.67 -1.49
N LEU A 92 -4.02 5.24 -2.49
CA LEU A 92 -4.59 3.90 -2.53
C LEU A 92 -3.98 3.14 -3.71
N VAL A 93 -3.42 1.95 -3.45
CA VAL A 93 -2.81 1.13 -4.49
C VAL A 93 -3.58 -0.18 -4.61
N THR A 94 -4.40 -0.29 -5.63
CA THR A 94 -5.15 -1.49 -5.98
C THR A 94 -5.78 -1.30 -7.35
N SER A 95 -5.99 -2.40 -8.07
CA SER A 95 -6.78 -2.40 -9.30
C SER A 95 -8.23 -2.84 -9.06
N ASP A 96 -8.55 -3.26 -7.83
CA ASP A 96 -9.89 -3.73 -7.49
C ASP A 96 -10.86 -2.56 -7.47
N ARG A 97 -11.87 -2.61 -8.36
CA ARG A 97 -12.84 -1.53 -8.51
C ARG A 97 -13.65 -1.30 -7.23
N GLU A 98 -14.09 -2.39 -6.61
CA GLU A 98 -14.90 -2.30 -5.41
C GLU A 98 -14.12 -1.63 -4.27
N LEU A 99 -12.86 -2.00 -4.10
CA LEU A 99 -12.02 -1.39 -3.08
C LEU A 99 -11.78 0.10 -3.39
N ARG A 100 -11.58 0.44 -4.66
CA ARG A 100 -11.44 1.84 -5.05
C ARG A 100 -12.68 2.66 -4.71
N GLU A 101 -13.86 2.09 -4.88
CA GLU A 101 -15.11 2.76 -4.52
C GLU A 101 -15.24 2.93 -3.01
N ARG A 102 -14.85 1.91 -2.24
CA ARG A 102 -14.96 1.94 -0.78
C ARG A 102 -13.91 2.83 -0.10
N ALA A 103 -12.69 2.84 -0.61
CA ALA A 103 -11.55 3.43 0.07
C ALA A 103 -10.92 4.61 -0.66
N GLY A 104 -11.26 4.83 -1.92
CA GLY A 104 -10.58 5.83 -2.75
C GLY A 104 -11.04 7.26 -2.55
N GLU A 105 -12.19 7.46 -1.90
CA GLU A 105 -12.69 8.81 -1.68
C GLU A 105 -11.69 9.63 -0.86
N GLY A 106 -11.31 10.77 -1.37
CA GLY A 106 -10.35 11.64 -0.69
C GLY A 106 -8.89 11.24 -0.86
N ALA A 107 -8.59 10.13 -1.57
CA ALA A 107 -7.22 9.76 -1.82
C ALA A 107 -6.51 10.80 -2.70
N ALA A 108 -5.29 11.18 -2.32
CA ALA A 108 -4.50 12.11 -3.13
C ALA A 108 -4.07 11.48 -4.45
N ARG A 109 -3.85 10.16 -4.47
CA ARG A 109 -3.56 9.39 -5.68
C ARG A 109 -4.18 8.00 -5.55
N THR A 110 -4.61 7.46 -6.69
CA THR A 110 -5.02 6.05 -6.78
C THR A 110 -4.16 5.41 -7.86
N ILE A 111 -3.44 4.34 -7.50
CA ILE A 111 -2.51 3.67 -8.39
C ILE A 111 -2.99 2.24 -8.59
N GLY A 112 -3.03 1.78 -9.83
CA GLY A 112 -3.40 0.39 -10.10
C GLY A 112 -2.35 -0.57 -9.57
N GLY A 113 -2.78 -1.75 -9.10
CA GLY A 113 -1.87 -2.78 -8.62
C GLY A 113 -0.88 -3.23 -9.68
N GLY A 114 -1.34 -3.39 -10.93
CA GLY A 114 -0.46 -3.72 -12.04
C GLY A 114 0.53 -2.60 -12.36
N THR A 115 0.12 -1.35 -12.23
CA THR A 115 1.00 -0.20 -12.45
C THR A 115 2.12 -0.21 -11.42
N LEU A 116 1.79 -0.39 -10.15
CA LEU A 116 2.81 -0.46 -9.12
C LEU A 116 3.71 -1.68 -9.33
N ALA A 117 3.12 -2.85 -9.64
CA ALA A 117 3.92 -4.05 -9.88
C ALA A 117 4.99 -3.83 -10.95
N ARG A 118 4.63 -3.22 -12.06
CA ARG A 118 5.59 -2.94 -13.14
C ARG A 118 6.68 -1.97 -12.68
N THR A 119 6.30 -0.95 -11.92
CA THR A 119 7.27 0.00 -11.36
C THR A 119 8.26 -0.72 -10.46
N LEU A 120 7.74 -1.57 -9.55
CA LEU A 120 8.60 -2.31 -8.62
C LEU A 120 9.55 -3.26 -9.33
N LEU A 121 9.07 -3.99 -10.34
CA LEU A 121 9.91 -4.92 -11.09
C LEU A 121 11.03 -4.20 -11.83
N GLY A 122 10.83 -2.95 -12.20
CA GLY A 122 11.88 -2.12 -12.80
C GLY A 122 12.96 -1.72 -11.80
N LEU A 123 12.74 -1.92 -10.51
CA LEU A 123 13.72 -1.62 -9.47
C LEU A 123 14.61 -2.82 -9.11
N ARG A 124 14.36 -3.98 -9.69
CA ARG A 124 15.16 -5.19 -9.48
C ARG A 124 16.60 -5.00 -9.92
#